data_d3b54ce393a85a9d9c49a4ff0ab972fa
#
_entry.id   d3b54ce393a85a9d9c49a4ff0ab972fa
#
_cell.length_a   1.000
_cell.length_b   1.000
_cell.length_c   1.000
_cell.angle_alpha   90.00
_cell.angle_beta   90.00
_cell.angle_gamma   90.00
#
_symmetry.space_group_name_H-M   'P 1'
#
loop_
_entity.id
_entity.type
_entity.pdbx_description
1 polymer ?
#
loop_
_entity_poly.entity_id
_entity_poly.type
_entity_poly.pdbx_seq_one_letter_code
_entity_poly.pdbx_strand_id
1 'polypeptide(L)'
;MKQLPDFLKEYKTALQKYRLCSARILAEPLKGGETTDIKSSKFLGTPYLPAGADYPKDKDGKPLILWAQLNFSEIPHLDDYPENGIVQFFVSADKWYDCEEIKVLFHAHTDSPPQTDFPFLTEDLYEECPIWCEHRLQFKEAEEYGGTEDFRCSCMFNGKSPWELYDTLEPAQKEVFDDLFYGTGHKIGGYSYFTQTDPRDYGQEYKNDVSLLQIDSDDKIMFGDTGTAHFFINKDDLKNRNFNKVWMYWDCC
;
A
#
# COMPACT_ATOMS: atom_id res chain seq x y z
N MET A 1 3.39 22.37 1.54
CA MET A 1 2.27 22.35 0.60
C MET A 1 2.83 22.60 -0.78
N LYS A 2 2.79 21.63 -1.67
CA LYS A 2 3.16 21.84 -3.08
C LYS A 2 2.23 22.89 -3.67
N GLN A 3 2.72 23.68 -4.63
CA GLN A 3 1.91 24.70 -5.27
C GLN A 3 0.85 24.01 -6.14
N LEU A 4 -0.44 24.24 -5.83
CA LEU A 4 -1.52 23.72 -6.68
C LEU A 4 -1.36 24.20 -8.12
N PRO A 5 -1.65 23.36 -9.11
CA PRO A 5 -1.73 23.73 -10.52
C PRO A 5 -2.66 24.93 -10.73
N ASP A 6 -2.38 25.75 -11.75
CA ASP A 6 -3.13 26.98 -11.98
C ASP A 6 -4.63 26.77 -12.15
N PHE A 7 -5.02 25.71 -12.84
CA PHE A 7 -6.44 25.38 -13.07
C PHE A 7 -7.17 24.89 -11.81
N LEU A 8 -6.47 24.57 -10.72
CA LEU A 8 -7.04 24.18 -9.43
C LEU A 8 -6.95 25.29 -8.37
N LYS A 9 -6.31 26.42 -8.65
CA LYS A 9 -6.09 27.47 -7.65
C LYS A 9 -7.38 28.07 -7.10
N GLU A 10 -8.42 28.21 -7.92
CA GLU A 10 -9.72 28.70 -7.48
C GLU A 10 -10.41 27.79 -6.46
N TYR A 11 -10.10 26.47 -6.49
CA TYR A 11 -10.66 25.46 -5.59
C TYR A 11 -9.83 25.23 -4.34
N LYS A 12 -8.75 25.99 -4.12
CA LYS A 12 -7.79 25.79 -3.03
C LYS A 12 -8.44 25.58 -1.67
N THR A 13 -9.44 26.37 -1.31
CA THR A 13 -10.10 26.28 0.00
C THR A 13 -10.91 24.99 0.15
N ALA A 14 -11.57 24.53 -0.91
CA ALA A 14 -12.26 23.25 -0.93
C ALA A 14 -11.25 22.10 -0.83
N LEU A 15 -10.22 22.11 -1.65
CA LEU A 15 -9.19 21.08 -1.73
C LEU A 15 -8.41 20.90 -0.42
N GLN A 16 -8.15 21.98 0.33
CA GLN A 16 -7.45 21.88 1.61
C GLN A 16 -8.10 20.93 2.62
N LYS A 17 -9.42 20.74 2.54
CA LYS A 17 -10.17 19.83 3.43
C LYS A 17 -9.96 18.35 3.08
N TYR A 18 -9.61 18.08 1.85
CA TYR A 18 -9.44 16.73 1.30
C TYR A 18 -7.98 16.33 1.12
N ARG A 19 -7.05 17.22 1.45
CA ARG A 19 -5.62 16.96 1.31
C ARG A 19 -5.18 15.84 2.23
N LEU A 20 -4.61 14.77 1.66
CA LEU A 20 -3.89 13.72 2.35
C LEU A 20 -2.46 13.65 1.83
N CYS A 21 -1.52 13.33 2.73
CA CYS A 21 -0.16 12.99 2.36
C CYS A 21 -0.05 11.49 2.15
N SER A 22 0.76 11.11 1.16
CA SER A 22 1.12 9.74 0.87
C SER A 22 2.61 9.62 0.55
N ALA A 23 3.12 8.41 0.62
CA ALA A 23 4.42 8.05 0.07
C ALA A 23 4.19 7.12 -1.13
N ARG A 24 4.37 7.64 -2.35
CA ARG A 24 4.36 6.82 -3.56
C ARG A 24 5.55 5.91 -3.57
N ILE A 25 5.34 4.67 -3.97
CA ILE A 25 6.35 3.63 -4.06
C ILE A 25 6.74 3.47 -5.53
N LEU A 26 8.03 3.58 -5.80
CA LEU A 26 8.64 3.16 -7.06
C LEU A 26 9.21 1.76 -6.83
N ALA A 27 8.56 0.75 -7.40
CA ALA A 27 8.95 -0.64 -7.29
C ALA A 27 9.83 -1.01 -8.48
N GLU A 28 11.11 -1.28 -8.23
CA GLU A 28 12.07 -1.70 -9.25
C GLU A 28 12.24 -3.22 -9.18
N PRO A 29 11.79 -3.98 -10.22
CA PRO A 29 11.96 -5.43 -10.24
C PRO A 29 13.45 -5.78 -10.34
N LEU A 30 13.91 -6.69 -9.49
CA LEU A 30 15.28 -7.15 -9.48
C LEU A 30 15.53 -8.18 -10.58
N LYS A 31 16.73 -8.15 -11.15
CA LYS A 31 17.18 -9.14 -12.12
C LYS A 31 17.65 -10.41 -11.42
N GLY A 32 17.62 -11.53 -12.13
CA GLY A 32 18.02 -12.82 -11.57
C GLY A 32 19.39 -12.79 -10.86
N GLY A 33 19.39 -13.24 -9.60
CA GLY A 33 20.56 -13.26 -8.73
C GLY A 33 20.82 -11.99 -7.92
N GLU A 34 20.06 -10.91 -8.16
CA GLU A 34 20.08 -9.73 -7.30
C GLU A 34 19.16 -9.93 -6.09
N THR A 35 19.51 -9.38 -4.94
CA THR A 35 18.70 -9.34 -3.73
C THR A 35 18.79 -7.97 -3.07
N THR A 36 17.78 -7.61 -2.29
CA THR A 36 17.83 -6.40 -1.45
C THR A 36 18.57 -6.69 -0.14
N ASP A 37 19.00 -5.63 0.56
CA ASP A 37 19.42 -5.76 1.95
C ASP A 37 18.27 -6.32 2.80
N ILE A 38 18.58 -7.13 3.82
CA ILE A 38 17.59 -7.83 4.62
C ILE A 38 16.63 -6.88 5.36
N LYS A 39 17.08 -5.67 5.68
CA LYS A 39 16.28 -4.66 6.39
C LYS A 39 15.65 -3.61 5.46
N SER A 40 16.01 -3.59 4.19
CA SER A 40 15.45 -2.64 3.24
C SER A 40 13.98 -2.91 2.92
N SER A 41 13.29 -1.86 2.50
CA SER A 41 11.94 -1.97 1.95
C SER A 41 11.95 -2.73 0.63
N LYS A 42 11.01 -3.65 0.48
CA LYS A 42 10.93 -4.56 -0.67
C LYS A 42 9.53 -5.14 -0.86
N PHE A 43 9.23 -5.56 -2.08
CA PHE A 43 8.22 -6.57 -2.33
C PHE A 43 8.90 -7.92 -2.56
N LEU A 44 8.35 -8.98 -1.98
CA LEU A 44 8.96 -10.31 -1.88
C LEU A 44 10.38 -10.32 -1.27
N GLY A 45 11.14 -11.36 -1.55
CA GLY A 45 12.51 -11.55 -1.04
C GLY A 45 12.56 -12.06 0.41
N THR A 46 13.76 -12.04 0.97
CA THR A 46 14.01 -12.55 2.32
C THR A 46 13.54 -11.54 3.39
N PRO A 47 12.62 -11.92 4.31
CA PRO A 47 12.18 -11.03 5.37
C PRO A 47 13.26 -10.80 6.43
N TYR A 48 13.26 -9.63 7.06
CA TYR A 48 13.94 -9.43 8.33
C TYR A 48 13.13 -10.13 9.43
N LEU A 49 13.70 -11.15 10.05
CA LEU A 49 13.19 -11.71 11.30
C LEU A 49 14.35 -11.75 12.31
N PRO A 50 14.15 -11.33 13.57
CA PRO A 50 15.14 -11.50 14.62
C PRO A 50 15.50 -12.99 14.78
N ALA A 51 16.77 -13.28 15.07
CA ALA A 51 17.22 -14.64 15.29
C ALA A 51 16.38 -15.32 16.39
N GLY A 52 15.84 -16.50 16.08
CA GLY A 52 14.97 -17.27 16.97
C GLY A 52 13.51 -16.85 16.99
N ALA A 53 13.09 -15.87 16.18
CA ALA A 53 11.67 -15.58 15.98
C ALA A 53 11.01 -16.67 15.13
N ASP A 54 9.77 -16.97 15.49
CA ASP A 54 8.96 -17.91 14.69
C ASP A 54 8.59 -17.28 13.34
N TYR A 55 8.72 -18.07 12.27
CA TYR A 55 8.26 -17.65 10.95
C TYR A 55 6.73 -17.69 10.88
N PRO A 56 6.06 -16.67 10.28
CA PRO A 56 4.62 -16.64 10.13
C PRO A 56 4.07 -17.81 9.32
N LYS A 57 3.01 -18.44 9.86
CA LYS A 57 2.32 -19.56 9.25
C LYS A 57 0.82 -19.32 9.27
N ASP A 58 0.13 -19.96 8.32
CA ASP A 58 -1.32 -20.04 8.30
C ASP A 58 -1.85 -20.98 9.41
N LYS A 59 -3.18 -21.16 9.47
CA LYS A 59 -3.85 -22.04 10.44
C LYS A 59 -3.51 -23.52 10.26
N ASP A 60 -3.08 -23.93 9.06
CA ASP A 60 -2.72 -25.31 8.72
C ASP A 60 -1.21 -25.56 8.93
N GLY A 61 -0.46 -24.55 9.36
CA GLY A 61 0.97 -24.64 9.63
C GLY A 61 1.86 -24.45 8.41
N LYS A 62 1.30 -24.06 7.25
CA LYS A 62 2.07 -23.72 6.07
C LYS A 62 2.73 -22.35 6.24
N PRO A 63 3.95 -22.12 5.73
CA PRO A 63 4.56 -20.81 5.77
C PRO A 63 3.77 -19.84 4.91
N LEU A 64 3.50 -18.64 5.44
CA LEU A 64 3.03 -17.51 4.67
C LEU A 64 4.19 -16.93 3.85
N ILE A 65 3.92 -16.25 2.74
CA ILE A 65 4.93 -15.56 1.95
C ILE A 65 4.95 -14.08 2.25
N LEU A 66 6.15 -13.48 2.28
CA LEU A 66 6.30 -12.04 2.42
C LEU A 66 5.84 -11.36 1.13
N TRP A 67 4.78 -10.54 1.18
CA TRP A 67 4.41 -9.69 0.05
C TRP A 67 5.13 -8.36 0.08
N ALA A 68 5.22 -7.75 1.27
CA ALA A 68 5.89 -6.47 1.43
C ALA A 68 6.62 -6.37 2.78
N GLN A 69 7.75 -5.73 2.75
CA GLN A 69 8.47 -5.22 3.91
C GLN A 69 8.72 -3.73 3.72
N LEU A 70 8.35 -2.95 4.71
CA LEU A 70 8.51 -1.50 4.70
C LEU A 70 9.34 -1.07 5.90
N ASN A 71 10.50 -0.49 5.64
CA ASN A 71 11.35 0.14 6.64
C ASN A 71 10.99 1.62 6.75
N PHE A 72 10.36 2.02 7.83
CA PHE A 72 9.88 3.39 7.99
C PHE A 72 10.98 4.44 7.98
N SER A 73 12.23 4.08 8.28
CA SER A 73 13.36 5.01 8.14
C SER A 73 13.69 5.42 6.69
N GLU A 74 13.19 4.68 5.71
CA GLU A 74 13.35 4.94 4.27
C GLU A 74 12.17 5.74 3.68
N ILE A 75 11.06 5.88 4.46
CA ILE A 75 9.80 6.44 4.01
C ILE A 75 9.71 7.92 4.42
N PRO A 76 9.28 8.83 3.54
CA PRO A 76 9.00 10.21 3.93
C PRO A 76 8.02 10.27 5.11
N HIS A 77 8.18 11.26 5.97
CA HIS A 77 7.30 11.43 7.12
C HIS A 77 5.82 11.49 6.73
N LEU A 78 5.02 10.65 7.35
CA LEU A 78 3.56 10.64 7.23
C LEU A 78 2.95 10.75 8.63
N ASP A 79 1.96 11.63 8.78
CA ASP A 79 1.26 11.82 10.06
C ASP A 79 0.65 10.49 10.54
N ASP A 80 0.78 10.21 11.84
CA ASP A 80 0.29 9.00 12.51
C ASP A 80 1.10 7.70 12.20
N TYR A 81 1.97 7.68 11.19
CA TYR A 81 2.82 6.51 10.87
C TYR A 81 4.08 6.46 11.75
N PRO A 82 4.72 5.27 11.90
CA PRO A 82 6.03 5.19 12.54
C PRO A 82 7.09 5.98 11.75
N GLU A 83 8.07 6.54 12.46
CA GLU A 83 9.27 7.11 11.82
C GLU A 83 10.40 6.07 11.65
N ASN A 84 10.32 4.98 12.42
CA ASN A 84 11.33 3.92 12.44
C ASN A 84 10.67 2.56 12.65
N GLY A 85 11.43 1.51 12.41
CA GLY A 85 10.97 0.13 12.51
C GLY A 85 10.58 -0.45 11.17
N ILE A 86 10.33 -1.75 11.16
CA ILE A 86 9.97 -2.52 9.95
C ILE A 86 8.60 -3.11 10.14
N VAL A 87 7.68 -2.85 9.21
CA VAL A 87 6.41 -3.55 9.09
C VAL A 87 6.49 -4.55 7.93
N GLN A 88 5.92 -5.73 8.14
CA GLN A 88 5.94 -6.82 7.17
C GLN A 88 4.54 -7.37 6.98
N PHE A 89 4.20 -7.66 5.74
CA PHE A 89 2.91 -8.18 5.30
C PHE A 89 3.12 -9.58 4.73
N PHE A 90 2.68 -10.57 5.47
CA PHE A 90 2.73 -11.97 5.07
C PHE A 90 1.33 -12.42 4.68
N VAL A 91 1.22 -13.14 3.57
CA VAL A 91 -0.06 -13.56 2.98
C VAL A 91 0.02 -15.04 2.62
N SER A 92 -1.10 -15.74 2.61
CA SER A 92 -1.17 -17.12 2.18
C SER A 92 -0.62 -17.32 0.77
N ALA A 93 0.17 -18.36 0.57
CA ALA A 93 0.77 -18.68 -0.71
C ALA A 93 -0.28 -19.12 -1.75
N ASP A 94 -1.25 -19.93 -1.32
CA ASP A 94 -2.24 -20.59 -2.18
C ASP A 94 -3.67 -20.04 -2.06
N LYS A 95 -3.94 -19.16 -1.07
CA LYS A 95 -5.28 -18.61 -0.79
C LYS A 95 -5.26 -17.11 -0.58
N TRP A 96 -4.30 -16.42 -1.18
CA TRP A 96 -4.16 -14.98 -1.03
C TRP A 96 -5.44 -14.21 -1.41
N TYR A 97 -6.20 -14.70 -2.39
CA TYR A 97 -7.43 -14.08 -2.89
C TYR A 97 -8.58 -14.09 -1.87
N ASP A 98 -8.55 -14.97 -0.85
CA ASP A 98 -9.56 -15.01 0.22
C ASP A 98 -9.38 -13.88 1.24
N CYS A 99 -8.22 -13.21 1.29
CA CYS A 99 -7.85 -12.16 2.23
C CYS A 99 -7.89 -12.55 3.73
N GLU A 100 -8.13 -13.81 4.06
CA GLU A 100 -8.33 -14.27 5.44
C GLU A 100 -7.01 -14.66 6.13
N GLU A 101 -6.08 -15.23 5.38
CA GLU A 101 -4.84 -15.81 5.90
C GLU A 101 -3.69 -14.83 5.71
N ILE A 102 -3.68 -13.79 6.54
CA ILE A 102 -2.61 -12.79 6.57
C ILE A 102 -1.97 -12.69 7.95
N LYS A 103 -0.72 -12.24 7.99
CA LYS A 103 -0.04 -11.87 9.21
C LYS A 103 0.77 -10.60 9.00
N VAL A 104 0.51 -9.59 9.82
CA VAL A 104 1.31 -8.38 9.79
C VAL A 104 2.18 -8.34 11.04
N LEU A 105 3.49 -8.16 10.87
CA LEU A 105 4.46 -8.02 11.95
C LEU A 105 5.03 -6.60 11.97
N PHE A 106 5.24 -6.07 13.15
CA PHE A 106 5.94 -4.81 13.34
C PHE A 106 7.12 -4.97 14.29
N HIS A 107 8.31 -4.67 13.79
CA HIS A 107 9.56 -4.67 14.54
C HIS A 107 9.96 -3.23 14.83
N ALA A 108 9.62 -2.75 16.02
CA ALA A 108 9.97 -1.38 16.47
C ALA A 108 11.49 -1.20 16.60
N HIS A 109 12.21 -2.27 16.93
CA HIS A 109 13.67 -2.32 17.04
C HIS A 109 14.23 -3.37 16.09
N THR A 110 15.26 -3.01 15.36
CA THR A 110 15.85 -3.86 14.32
C THR A 110 17.35 -4.14 14.58
N ASP A 111 17.79 -3.98 15.82
CA ASP A 111 19.20 -4.18 16.20
C ASP A 111 19.59 -5.65 16.36
N SER A 112 18.61 -6.54 16.51
CA SER A 112 18.85 -7.98 16.62
C SER A 112 19.47 -8.55 15.35
N PRO A 113 20.39 -9.52 15.45
CA PRO A 113 20.88 -10.26 14.30
C PRO A 113 19.70 -10.87 13.53
N PRO A 114 19.67 -10.77 12.21
CA PRO A 114 18.61 -11.37 11.43
C PRO A 114 18.78 -12.88 11.29
N GLN A 115 17.66 -13.59 11.19
CA GLN A 115 17.63 -14.93 10.64
C GLN A 115 17.78 -14.84 9.12
N THR A 116 18.63 -15.66 8.52
CA THR A 116 18.96 -15.58 7.07
C THR A 116 18.66 -16.87 6.30
N ASP A 117 18.28 -17.93 7.00
CA ASP A 117 18.02 -19.23 6.40
C ASP A 117 16.57 -19.66 6.59
N PHE A 118 15.87 -19.80 5.47
CA PHE A 118 14.46 -20.18 5.39
C PHE A 118 14.28 -21.29 4.34
N PRO A 119 14.83 -22.51 4.58
CA PRO A 119 14.88 -23.58 3.58
C PRO A 119 13.50 -24.12 3.18
N PHE A 120 12.46 -23.76 3.94
CA PHE A 120 11.06 -24.11 3.66
C PHE A 120 10.38 -23.13 2.68
N LEU A 121 11.00 -22.02 2.34
CA LEU A 121 10.53 -21.08 1.30
C LEU A 121 11.02 -21.58 -0.06
N THR A 122 10.32 -22.55 -0.60
CA THR A 122 10.63 -23.19 -1.88
C THR A 122 9.91 -22.48 -3.03
N GLU A 123 10.38 -22.62 -4.26
CA GLU A 123 9.84 -21.93 -5.44
C GLU A 123 8.35 -22.21 -5.67
N ASP A 124 7.89 -23.42 -5.37
CA ASP A 124 6.49 -23.83 -5.50
C ASP A 124 5.52 -23.00 -4.64
N LEU A 125 5.98 -22.41 -3.54
CA LEU A 125 5.15 -21.53 -2.72
C LEU A 125 4.77 -20.22 -3.45
N TYR A 126 5.49 -19.87 -4.51
CA TYR A 126 5.30 -18.60 -5.23
C TYR A 126 4.57 -18.78 -6.57
N GLU A 127 4.16 -19.98 -6.95
CA GLU A 127 3.49 -20.26 -8.23
C GLU A 127 2.21 -19.45 -8.44
N GLU A 128 1.40 -19.29 -7.38
CA GLU A 128 0.15 -18.50 -7.42
C GLU A 128 0.32 -17.06 -6.93
N CYS A 129 1.54 -16.62 -6.62
CA CYS A 129 1.79 -15.30 -6.10
C CYS A 129 1.57 -14.23 -7.17
N PRO A 130 0.76 -13.18 -6.90
CA PRO A 130 0.53 -12.10 -7.85
C PRO A 130 1.77 -11.20 -8.05
N ILE A 131 2.77 -11.29 -7.20
CA ILE A 131 4.05 -10.58 -7.31
C ILE A 131 5.10 -11.56 -7.82
N TRP A 132 5.66 -11.34 -9.00
CA TRP A 132 6.43 -12.35 -9.73
C TRP A 132 7.93 -12.36 -9.45
N CYS A 133 8.45 -11.33 -8.81
CA CYS A 133 9.86 -11.25 -8.43
C CYS A 133 10.07 -10.28 -7.26
N GLU A 134 11.25 -10.32 -6.65
CA GLU A 134 11.64 -9.34 -5.65
C GLU A 134 11.81 -7.96 -6.28
N HIS A 135 11.31 -6.92 -5.58
CA HIS A 135 11.45 -5.52 -5.99
C HIS A 135 12.16 -4.71 -4.90
N ARG A 136 13.05 -3.84 -5.33
CA ARG A 136 13.59 -2.76 -4.51
C ARG A 136 12.59 -1.62 -4.50
N LEU A 137 12.30 -1.06 -3.31
CA LEU A 137 11.36 0.05 -3.18
C LEU A 137 12.09 1.36 -2.93
N GLN A 138 11.63 2.41 -3.61
CA GLN A 138 12.01 3.79 -3.34
C GLN A 138 10.73 4.60 -3.10
N PHE A 139 10.84 5.66 -2.30
CA PHE A 139 9.68 6.42 -1.85
C PHE A 139 9.76 7.88 -2.29
N LYS A 140 8.61 8.43 -2.66
CA LYS A 140 8.45 9.84 -2.99
C LYS A 140 7.24 10.41 -2.30
N GLU A 141 7.44 11.50 -1.54
CA GLU A 141 6.33 12.24 -0.94
C GLU A 141 5.35 12.73 -2.01
N ALA A 142 4.06 12.55 -1.75
CA ALA A 142 2.98 13.03 -2.59
C ALA A 142 1.85 13.65 -1.74
N GLU A 143 1.08 14.53 -2.37
CA GLU A 143 -0.16 15.10 -1.85
C GLU A 143 -1.29 14.66 -2.79
N GLU A 144 -2.39 14.20 -2.21
CA GLU A 144 -3.56 13.69 -2.93
C GLU A 144 -4.81 14.40 -2.41
N TYR A 145 -5.82 14.52 -3.27
CA TYR A 145 -7.08 15.20 -2.95
C TYR A 145 -8.30 14.31 -3.23
N GLY A 146 -8.08 13.09 -3.68
CA GLY A 146 -9.09 12.08 -3.94
C GLY A 146 -8.48 10.74 -4.33
N GLY A 147 -9.34 9.75 -4.51
CA GLY A 147 -9.05 8.43 -5.04
C GLY A 147 -10.30 7.90 -5.74
N THR A 148 -10.12 7.13 -6.80
CA THR A 148 -11.24 6.52 -7.50
C THR A 148 -11.97 5.54 -6.57
N GLU A 149 -13.26 5.74 -6.38
CA GLU A 149 -14.14 4.97 -5.50
C GLU A 149 -13.80 5.02 -3.99
N ASP A 150 -12.79 5.77 -3.54
CA ASP A 150 -12.54 5.95 -2.10
C ASP A 150 -13.71 6.74 -1.47
N PHE A 151 -14.40 6.13 -0.52
CA PHE A 151 -15.62 6.69 0.12
C PHE A 151 -15.39 8.05 0.79
N ARG A 152 -14.14 8.40 1.10
CA ARG A 152 -13.77 9.69 1.68
C ARG A 152 -13.69 10.80 0.63
N CYS A 153 -13.70 10.46 -0.67
CA CYS A 153 -13.59 11.40 -1.77
C CYS A 153 -14.94 12.01 -2.12
N SER A 154 -15.30 13.10 -1.45
CA SER A 154 -16.55 13.86 -1.71
C SER A 154 -16.27 15.31 -2.11
N CYS A 155 -15.10 15.58 -2.68
CA CYS A 155 -14.72 16.92 -3.13
C CYS A 155 -15.60 17.39 -4.28
N MET A 156 -16.10 18.63 -4.18
CA MET A 156 -16.90 19.28 -5.21
C MET A 156 -16.25 20.58 -5.69
N PHE A 157 -16.23 20.77 -6.99
CA PHE A 157 -15.65 21.90 -7.70
C PHE A 157 -16.75 22.88 -8.13
N ASN A 158 -17.13 23.82 -7.28
CA ASN A 158 -18.27 24.75 -7.51
C ASN A 158 -19.57 24.02 -7.91
N GLY A 159 -19.86 22.89 -7.24
CA GLY A 159 -21.03 22.08 -7.51
C GLY A 159 -20.84 21.00 -8.58
N LYS A 160 -19.68 20.93 -9.22
CA LYS A 160 -19.30 19.84 -10.13
C LYS A 160 -18.56 18.74 -9.39
N SER A 161 -18.82 17.50 -9.76
CA SER A 161 -18.01 16.35 -9.33
C SER A 161 -16.59 16.41 -9.92
N PRO A 162 -15.64 15.63 -9.40
CA PRO A 162 -14.32 15.49 -10.00
C PRO A 162 -14.38 15.13 -11.50
N TRP A 163 -15.27 14.21 -11.88
CA TRP A 163 -15.45 13.77 -13.27
C TRP A 163 -15.99 14.86 -14.19
N GLU A 164 -16.96 15.64 -13.72
CA GLU A 164 -17.51 16.77 -14.51
C GLU A 164 -16.47 17.89 -14.70
N LEU A 165 -15.55 18.07 -13.74
CA LEU A 165 -14.41 18.97 -13.95
C LEU A 165 -13.41 18.36 -14.93
N TYR A 166 -13.05 17.08 -14.75
CA TYR A 166 -12.10 16.36 -15.61
C TYR A 166 -12.45 16.44 -17.09
N ASP A 167 -13.75 16.31 -17.45
CA ASP A 167 -14.22 16.37 -18.83
C ASP A 167 -13.96 17.73 -19.48
N THR A 168 -13.77 18.79 -18.69
CA THR A 168 -13.48 20.15 -19.17
C THR A 168 -11.98 20.45 -19.30
N LEU A 169 -11.10 19.56 -18.86
CA LEU A 169 -9.67 19.76 -18.82
C LEU A 169 -8.98 19.45 -20.15
N GLU A 170 -7.92 20.20 -20.44
CA GLU A 170 -7.00 19.90 -21.54
C GLU A 170 -6.16 18.62 -21.23
N PRO A 171 -5.64 17.89 -22.24
CA PRO A 171 -4.90 16.65 -22.00
C PRO A 171 -3.77 16.75 -20.97
N ALA A 172 -2.94 17.80 -21.02
CA ALA A 172 -1.87 18.00 -20.05
C ALA A 172 -2.37 18.32 -18.63
N GLN A 173 -3.57 18.89 -18.49
CA GLN A 173 -4.21 19.12 -17.19
C GLN A 173 -4.81 17.82 -16.65
N LYS A 174 -5.30 16.93 -17.52
CA LYS A 174 -5.82 15.62 -17.14
C LYS A 174 -4.74 14.77 -16.49
N GLU A 175 -3.54 14.69 -17.06
CA GLU A 175 -2.40 13.98 -16.45
C GLU A 175 -2.08 14.45 -15.03
N VAL A 176 -2.10 15.76 -14.82
CA VAL A 176 -1.87 16.35 -13.49
C VAL A 176 -3.05 16.10 -12.55
N PHE A 177 -4.27 16.10 -13.07
CA PHE A 177 -5.46 15.78 -12.30
C PHE A 177 -5.45 14.33 -11.83
N ASP A 178 -5.09 13.40 -12.72
CA ASP A 178 -5.00 11.98 -12.44
C ASP A 178 -4.02 11.73 -11.29
N ASP A 179 -2.85 12.35 -11.32
CA ASP A 179 -1.86 12.30 -10.25
C ASP A 179 -2.40 12.73 -8.87
N LEU A 180 -3.38 13.62 -8.83
CA LEU A 180 -3.91 14.22 -7.62
C LEU A 180 -5.21 13.58 -7.11
N PHE A 181 -5.98 12.91 -8.00
CA PHE A 181 -7.35 12.48 -7.70
C PHE A 181 -7.66 11.02 -7.99
N TYR A 182 -6.84 10.31 -8.75
CA TYR A 182 -7.11 8.88 -9.03
C TYR A 182 -6.64 7.94 -7.93
N GLY A 183 -5.53 8.23 -7.31
CA GLY A 183 -4.98 7.41 -6.25
C GLY A 183 -4.31 6.11 -6.71
N THR A 184 -4.02 5.95 -8.00
CA THR A 184 -3.38 4.75 -8.58
C THR A 184 -1.92 4.58 -8.16
N GLY A 185 -1.35 3.40 -8.44
CA GLY A 185 0.04 3.05 -8.18
C GLY A 185 0.28 2.51 -6.75
N HIS A 186 1.48 1.99 -6.53
CA HIS A 186 1.88 1.51 -5.20
C HIS A 186 2.11 2.67 -4.25
N LYS A 187 1.60 2.59 -3.02
CA LYS A 187 1.76 3.68 -2.05
C LYS A 187 1.44 3.31 -0.61
N ILE A 188 1.86 4.17 0.29
CA ILE A 188 1.56 4.16 1.72
C ILE A 188 0.74 5.41 2.01
N GLY A 189 -0.38 5.26 2.71
CA GLY A 189 -1.27 6.38 3.06
C GLY A 189 -2.05 6.94 1.87
N GLY A 190 -2.57 8.16 2.02
CA GLY A 190 -3.37 8.82 0.98
C GLY A 190 -4.77 8.24 0.80
N TYR A 191 -5.32 8.46 -0.39
CA TYR A 191 -6.59 7.88 -0.85
C TYR A 191 -6.33 6.54 -1.52
N SER A 192 -7.25 5.59 -1.35
CA SER A 192 -7.16 4.31 -2.07
C SER A 192 -7.72 4.44 -3.48
N TYR A 193 -7.24 3.60 -4.37
CA TYR A 193 -7.79 3.37 -5.69
C TYR A 193 -8.49 2.00 -5.72
N PHE A 194 -9.72 1.96 -6.17
CA PHE A 194 -10.46 0.71 -6.33
C PHE A 194 -10.92 0.58 -7.78
N THR A 195 -10.88 -0.64 -8.28
CA THR A 195 -11.44 -0.96 -9.59
C THR A 195 -12.95 -1.17 -9.52
N GLN A 196 -13.46 -1.52 -8.33
CA GLN A 196 -14.88 -1.75 -8.08
C GLN A 196 -15.43 -0.75 -7.05
N THR A 197 -15.39 -1.08 -5.77
CA THR A 197 -15.97 -0.25 -4.70
C THR A 197 -15.15 -0.34 -3.43
N ASP A 198 -15.20 0.73 -2.64
CA ASP A 198 -14.51 0.78 -1.34
C ASP A 198 -15.20 -0.11 -0.31
N PRO A 199 -14.57 -1.20 0.17
CA PRO A 199 -15.17 -2.10 1.15
C PRO A 199 -15.44 -1.42 2.49
N ARG A 200 -14.74 -0.33 2.82
CA ARG A 200 -14.93 0.43 4.05
C ARG A 200 -16.26 1.18 4.09
N ASP A 201 -16.94 1.35 2.95
CA ASP A 201 -18.25 2.02 2.92
C ASP A 201 -19.41 1.12 3.37
N TYR A 202 -19.21 -0.20 3.38
CA TYR A 202 -20.27 -1.15 3.73
C TYR A 202 -20.47 -1.35 5.24
N GLY A 203 -19.48 -1.04 6.09
CA GLY A 203 -19.56 -1.24 7.54
C GLY A 203 -19.14 -0.02 8.35
N GLN A 204 -19.86 0.28 9.45
CA GLN A 204 -19.49 1.39 10.33
C GLN A 204 -18.15 1.14 11.05
N GLU A 205 -17.78 -0.12 11.25
CA GLU A 205 -16.54 -0.55 11.88
C GLU A 205 -15.29 -0.15 11.09
N TYR A 206 -15.41 0.02 9.76
CA TYR A 206 -14.28 0.34 8.88
C TYR A 206 -14.16 1.83 8.54
N LYS A 207 -15.11 2.66 8.96
CA LYS A 207 -15.14 4.11 8.61
C LYS A 207 -13.92 4.90 9.08
N ASN A 208 -13.22 4.43 10.10
CA ASN A 208 -11.99 5.05 10.61
C ASN A 208 -10.71 4.39 10.09
N ASP A 209 -10.86 3.43 9.16
CA ASP A 209 -9.70 2.72 8.64
C ASP A 209 -9.05 3.50 7.51
N VAL A 210 -7.72 3.55 7.56
CA VAL A 210 -6.87 4.26 6.59
C VAL A 210 -6.08 3.27 5.76
N SER A 211 -5.69 3.69 4.57
CA SER A 211 -4.80 2.91 3.71
C SER A 211 -3.42 2.82 4.37
N LEU A 212 -3.00 1.61 4.76
CA LEU A 212 -1.66 1.36 5.27
C LEU A 212 -0.68 1.08 4.13
N LEU A 213 -1.08 0.24 3.18
CA LEU A 213 -0.32 -0.09 1.98
C LEU A 213 -1.29 -0.41 0.85
N GLN A 214 -1.02 0.12 -0.32
CA GLN A 214 -1.62 -0.23 -1.59
C GLN A 214 -0.54 -0.81 -2.50
N ILE A 215 -0.80 -1.99 -3.08
CA ILE A 215 0.03 -2.61 -4.11
C ILE A 215 -0.84 -2.70 -5.37
N ASP A 216 -0.48 -1.96 -6.40
CA ASP A 216 -1.20 -1.92 -7.67
C ASP A 216 -0.62 -2.95 -8.66
N SER A 217 -1.34 -3.23 -9.74
CA SER A 217 -0.80 -4.04 -10.83
C SER A 217 0.19 -3.24 -11.67
N ASP A 218 1.25 -3.90 -12.13
CA ASP A 218 2.25 -3.39 -13.05
C ASP A 218 2.81 -4.52 -13.95
N ASP A 219 3.94 -4.30 -14.61
CA ASP A 219 4.58 -5.29 -15.51
C ASP A 219 5.01 -6.58 -14.80
N LYS A 220 5.17 -6.58 -13.48
CA LYS A 220 5.64 -7.71 -12.66
C LYS A 220 4.75 -8.04 -11.48
N ILE A 221 3.65 -7.35 -11.37
CA ILE A 221 2.64 -7.55 -10.31
C ILE A 221 1.27 -7.54 -10.96
N MET A 222 0.46 -8.59 -10.71
CA MET A 222 -0.86 -8.71 -11.32
C MET A 222 -1.88 -9.30 -10.35
N PHE A 223 -2.84 -8.50 -9.95
CA PHE A 223 -3.97 -8.93 -9.13
C PHE A 223 -5.19 -9.16 -10.02
N GLY A 224 -5.47 -10.43 -10.34
CA GLY A 224 -6.56 -10.76 -11.26
C GLY A 224 -6.40 -10.11 -12.64
N ASP A 225 -7.39 -9.33 -13.07
CA ASP A 225 -7.34 -8.54 -14.31
C ASP A 225 -7.07 -7.06 -13.96
N THR A 226 -5.79 -6.72 -13.84
CA THR A 226 -5.30 -5.35 -13.50
C THR A 226 -5.87 -4.74 -12.21
N GLY A 227 -6.06 -5.57 -11.20
CA GLY A 227 -6.59 -5.15 -9.91
C GLY A 227 -5.54 -4.58 -8.96
N THR A 228 -5.99 -4.29 -7.73
CA THR A 228 -5.17 -3.65 -6.69
C THR A 228 -5.39 -4.35 -5.35
N ALA A 229 -4.33 -4.57 -4.60
CA ALA A 229 -4.39 -5.09 -3.24
C ALA A 229 -4.17 -3.97 -2.21
N HIS A 230 -4.93 -4.04 -1.11
CA HIS A 230 -4.96 -3.05 -0.06
C HIS A 230 -4.78 -3.69 1.31
N PHE A 231 -4.00 -3.02 2.15
CA PHE A 231 -3.94 -3.29 3.57
C PHE A 231 -4.46 -2.08 4.33
N PHE A 232 -5.47 -2.28 5.16
CA PHE A 232 -6.11 -1.23 5.95
C PHE A 232 -5.85 -1.42 7.44
N ILE A 233 -5.85 -0.32 8.16
CA ILE A 233 -5.70 -0.29 9.62
C ILE A 233 -6.56 0.83 10.19
N ASN A 234 -7.17 0.58 11.36
CA ASN A 234 -7.82 1.65 12.09
C ASN A 234 -6.82 2.74 12.47
N LYS A 235 -7.23 3.99 12.31
CA LYS A 235 -6.34 5.15 12.56
C LYS A 235 -5.76 5.19 13.97
N ASP A 236 -6.53 4.79 14.98
CA ASP A 236 -6.06 4.75 16.37
C ASP A 236 -5.10 3.58 16.60
N ASP A 237 -5.35 2.42 15.97
CA ASP A 237 -4.43 1.28 16.02
C ASP A 237 -3.10 1.62 15.32
N LEU A 238 -3.12 2.35 14.20
CA LEU A 238 -1.90 2.85 13.54
C LEU A 238 -1.08 3.77 14.46
N LYS A 239 -1.73 4.75 15.09
CA LYS A 239 -1.10 5.66 16.08
C LYS A 239 -0.47 4.90 17.23
N ASN A 240 -1.13 3.86 17.72
CA ASN A 240 -0.68 3.03 18.82
C ASN A 240 0.29 1.91 18.39
N ARG A 241 0.66 1.85 17.10
CA ARG A 241 1.55 0.79 16.55
C ARG A 241 0.98 -0.62 16.71
N ASN A 242 -0.33 -0.76 16.77
CA ASN A 242 -1.04 -2.02 16.90
C ASN A 242 -1.40 -2.62 15.52
N PHE A 243 -0.42 -3.19 14.85
CA PHE A 243 -0.57 -3.76 13.52
C PHE A 243 -1.29 -5.13 13.50
N ASN A 244 -1.68 -5.67 14.66
CA ASN A 244 -2.37 -6.97 14.73
C ASN A 244 -3.80 -6.95 14.15
N LYS A 245 -4.35 -5.77 13.90
CA LYS A 245 -5.70 -5.57 13.36
C LYS A 245 -5.71 -5.09 11.91
N VAL A 246 -4.57 -5.17 11.23
CA VAL A 246 -4.53 -4.93 9.79
C VAL A 246 -5.35 -6.01 9.09
N TRP A 247 -6.12 -5.60 8.12
CA TRP A 247 -6.88 -6.48 7.25
C TRP A 247 -6.59 -6.18 5.78
N MET A 248 -6.84 -7.13 4.92
CA MET A 248 -6.54 -7.07 3.50
C MET A 248 -7.83 -7.10 2.69
N TYR A 249 -7.80 -6.43 1.56
CA TYR A 249 -8.80 -6.49 0.51
C TYR A 249 -8.11 -6.37 -0.84
N TRP A 250 -8.69 -6.97 -1.86
CA TRP A 250 -8.28 -6.74 -3.24
C TRP A 250 -9.49 -6.76 -4.16
N ASP A 251 -9.39 -6.05 -5.27
CA ASP A 251 -10.40 -6.05 -6.33
C ASP A 251 -9.75 -6.01 -7.71
N CYS A 252 -10.49 -6.40 -8.72
CA CYS A 252 -10.09 -6.32 -10.13
C CYS A 252 -11.31 -6.08 -11.02
N CYS A 253 -11.10 -5.80 -12.29
CA CYS A 253 -12.16 -5.61 -13.30
C CYS A 253 -12.92 -6.90 -13.59
#